data_dc11cfdb1d44087ce5873bd44fa63678
#
_entry.id   dc11cfdb1d44087ce5873bd44fa63678
#
_cell.length_a   1.000
_cell.length_b   1.000
_cell.length_c   1.000
_cell.angle_alpha   90.00
_cell.angle_beta   90.00
_cell.angle_gamma   90.00
#
_symmetry.space_group_name_H-M   'P 1'
#
loop_
_entity.id
_entity.type
_entity.pdbx_description
1 polymer ?
#
loop_
_entity_poly.entity_id
_entity_poly.type
_entity_poly.pdbx_seq_one_letter_code
_entity_poly.pdbx_strand_id
1 'polypeptide(L)'
;MTEDEQFTRRIDLGLVYVNQKTFDSFTIVDGINRILSLSLLLHAVCECYKKTSAQNDKAISTIRKKYLLHGERSKLRLNEKDAVIYNKIINGERLSGHEKQSRMFVLLHNFWLQIKSEKLQAAKIFTMLKKIEITLVETNDVSKRNLYYKLNESKNINQLDLITDYLAEIGLENEWKNIKDKYFLNDDEVCVFLKDFFITKFNYKKFNSDRLYESFVNYFETMMQYIPEDEILRRMQQSAILYYNIINVNFDNDEIKAAFINIKKAGGQDTYAYILDVYDDFSKNNISESTFIEILNTILEYLRNRNQNDSNIGFNELIQYLNAFITCK
;
A
#
# COMPACT_ATOMS: atom_id res chain seq x y z
N MET A 1 -13.37 36.99 14.66
CA MET A 1 -12.92 36.95 13.23
C MET A 1 -14.09 37.43 12.40
N THR A 2 -13.93 38.59 11.73
CA THR A 2 -14.95 39.15 10.87
C THR A 2 -15.04 38.30 9.57
N GLU A 3 -16.22 38.27 8.92
CA GLU A 3 -16.39 37.55 7.64
C GLU A 3 -15.31 37.90 6.61
N ASP A 4 -14.82 39.15 6.60
CA ASP A 4 -13.76 39.60 5.70
C ASP A 4 -12.38 39.02 5.97
N GLU A 5 -12.04 38.68 7.20
CA GLU A 5 -10.74 38.00 7.52
C GLU A 5 -10.67 36.56 7.04
N GLN A 6 -11.80 35.83 7.00
CA GLN A 6 -11.87 34.49 6.42
C GLN A 6 -11.63 34.50 4.92
N PHE A 7 -12.00 35.58 4.22
CA PHE A 7 -11.83 35.69 2.76
C PHE A 7 -10.42 36.13 2.33
N THR A 8 -9.54 36.55 3.23
CA THR A 8 -8.18 37.00 2.89
C THR A 8 -7.12 35.89 2.98
N ARG A 9 -7.40 34.81 3.67
CA ARG A 9 -6.42 33.75 3.93
C ARG A 9 -6.20 32.89 2.67
N ARG A 10 -4.92 32.65 2.33
CA ARG A 10 -4.52 31.66 1.32
C ARG A 10 -4.77 30.26 1.88
N ILE A 11 -5.20 29.35 1.01
CA ILE A 11 -5.48 27.96 1.35
C ILE A 11 -4.38 27.11 0.68
N ASP A 12 -3.44 26.64 1.47
CA ASP A 12 -2.42 25.71 1.00
C ASP A 12 -2.98 24.29 1.02
N LEU A 13 -3.02 23.64 -0.14
CA LEU A 13 -3.39 22.24 -0.30
C LEU A 13 -2.19 21.29 -0.29
N GLY A 14 -1.00 21.82 -0.03
CA GLY A 14 0.24 21.06 0.08
C GLY A 14 0.86 20.70 -1.26
N LEU A 15 1.71 19.67 -1.23
CA LEU A 15 2.59 19.33 -2.34
C LEU A 15 1.89 18.41 -3.34
N VAL A 16 2.11 18.67 -4.63
CA VAL A 16 1.80 17.76 -5.74
C VAL A 16 3.10 17.45 -6.46
N TYR A 17 3.44 16.17 -6.53
CA TYR A 17 4.65 15.71 -7.18
C TYR A 17 4.36 15.35 -8.63
N VAL A 18 5.17 15.89 -9.53
CA VAL A 18 4.99 15.73 -10.97
C VAL A 18 6.30 15.35 -11.65
N ASN A 19 6.18 14.52 -12.68
CA ASN A 19 7.27 14.23 -13.60
C ASN A 19 6.94 14.88 -14.95
N GLN A 20 7.83 15.72 -15.46
CA GLN A 20 7.63 16.38 -16.74
C GLN A 20 7.87 15.41 -17.88
N LYS A 21 6.83 15.15 -18.70
CA LYS A 21 6.94 14.32 -19.91
C LYS A 21 7.28 15.12 -21.15
N THR A 22 6.63 16.26 -21.29
CA THR A 22 6.85 17.20 -22.40
C THR A 22 6.78 18.63 -21.85
N PHE A 23 7.10 19.63 -22.67
CA PHE A 23 7.09 21.03 -22.25
C PHE A 23 5.77 21.49 -21.59
N ASP A 24 4.65 20.90 -21.99
CA ASP A 24 3.29 21.29 -21.55
C ASP A 24 2.51 20.17 -20.87
N SER A 25 3.14 19.02 -20.61
CA SER A 25 2.47 17.89 -19.99
C SER A 25 3.30 17.23 -18.86
N PHE A 26 2.58 16.93 -17.78
CA PHE A 26 3.15 16.34 -16.58
C PHE A 26 2.40 15.06 -16.22
N THR A 27 3.15 14.06 -15.76
CA THR A 27 2.56 12.93 -15.04
C THR A 27 2.49 13.29 -13.55
N ILE A 28 1.31 13.19 -12.95
CA ILE A 28 1.15 13.36 -11.52
C ILE A 28 1.63 12.08 -10.84
N VAL A 29 2.72 12.18 -10.10
CA VAL A 29 3.28 11.07 -9.34
C VAL A 29 2.54 10.92 -8.01
N ASP A 30 2.28 12.04 -7.31
CA ASP A 30 1.39 12.09 -6.14
C ASP A 30 0.56 13.37 -6.11
N GLY A 31 -0.61 13.29 -5.45
CA GLY A 31 -1.55 14.42 -5.33
C GLY A 31 -2.71 14.38 -6.32
N ILE A 32 -2.88 13.28 -7.10
CA ILE A 32 -3.97 13.14 -8.08
C ILE A 32 -5.35 13.38 -7.48
N ASN A 33 -5.62 12.89 -6.25
CA ASN A 33 -6.90 13.07 -5.58
C ASN A 33 -7.20 14.54 -5.26
N ARG A 34 -6.19 15.35 -4.94
CA ARG A 34 -6.34 16.79 -4.70
C ARG A 34 -6.70 17.52 -5.99
N ILE A 35 -5.99 17.23 -7.07
CA ILE A 35 -6.25 17.83 -8.40
C ILE A 35 -7.63 17.40 -8.92
N LEU A 36 -7.99 16.11 -8.77
CA LEU A 36 -9.31 15.59 -9.15
C LEU A 36 -10.43 16.27 -8.35
N SER A 37 -10.30 16.39 -7.03
CA SER A 37 -11.30 17.05 -6.18
C SER A 37 -11.48 18.51 -6.55
N LEU A 38 -10.41 19.25 -6.81
CA LEU A 38 -10.48 20.64 -7.28
C LEU A 38 -11.15 20.75 -8.63
N SER A 39 -10.86 19.85 -9.55
CA SER A 39 -11.47 19.80 -10.86
C SER A 39 -12.98 19.57 -10.79
N LEU A 40 -13.42 18.62 -9.95
CA LEU A 40 -14.84 18.35 -9.71
C LEU A 40 -15.54 19.51 -9.00
N LEU A 41 -14.88 20.15 -8.03
CA LEU A 41 -15.43 21.34 -7.37
C LEU A 41 -15.58 22.52 -8.34
N LEU A 42 -14.59 22.78 -9.19
CA LEU A 42 -14.70 23.78 -10.26
C LEU A 42 -15.85 23.48 -11.22
N HIS A 43 -16.04 22.18 -11.57
CA HIS A 43 -17.16 21.79 -12.41
C HIS A 43 -18.50 22.04 -11.70
N ALA A 44 -18.63 21.68 -10.41
CA ALA A 44 -19.83 21.95 -9.61
C ALA A 44 -20.16 23.46 -9.56
N VAL A 45 -19.15 24.32 -9.39
CA VAL A 45 -19.31 25.76 -9.41
C VAL A 45 -19.81 26.24 -10.78
N CYS A 46 -19.24 25.74 -11.88
CA CYS A 46 -19.70 26.05 -13.23
C CYS A 46 -21.19 25.71 -13.46
N GLU A 47 -21.64 24.54 -12.96
CA GLU A 47 -23.04 24.13 -13.06
C GLU A 47 -23.97 25.03 -12.23
N CYS A 48 -23.52 25.50 -11.08
CA CYS A 48 -24.27 26.47 -10.29
C CYS A 48 -24.38 27.82 -10.95
N TYR A 49 -23.34 28.29 -11.66
CA TYR A 49 -23.37 29.54 -12.42
C TYR A 49 -24.37 29.47 -13.58
N LYS A 50 -24.46 28.36 -14.33
CA LYS A 50 -25.43 28.19 -15.42
C LYS A 50 -26.88 28.39 -14.96
N LYS A 51 -27.18 28.07 -13.71
CA LYS A 51 -28.54 28.12 -13.14
C LYS A 51 -28.94 29.52 -12.68
N THR A 52 -28.00 30.46 -12.57
CA THR A 52 -28.27 31.78 -11.99
C THR A 52 -28.52 32.88 -13.01
N SER A 53 -27.92 32.86 -14.18
CA SER A 53 -28.23 33.78 -15.28
C SER A 53 -27.54 33.40 -16.59
N ALA A 54 -28.16 33.76 -17.74
CA ALA A 54 -27.59 33.62 -19.07
C ALA A 54 -26.31 34.46 -19.31
N GLN A 55 -26.12 35.53 -18.53
CA GLN A 55 -24.94 36.42 -18.65
C GLN A 55 -23.65 35.75 -18.16
N ASN A 56 -23.75 34.59 -17.42
CA ASN A 56 -22.61 33.88 -16.86
C ASN A 56 -21.90 32.94 -17.86
N ASP A 57 -22.46 32.73 -19.05
CA ASP A 57 -21.92 31.76 -20.02
C ASP A 57 -20.49 32.09 -20.45
N LYS A 58 -20.13 33.36 -20.58
CA LYS A 58 -18.78 33.81 -20.91
C LYS A 58 -17.79 33.48 -19.77
N ALA A 59 -18.22 33.73 -18.53
CA ALA A 59 -17.39 33.42 -17.34
C ALA A 59 -17.18 31.90 -17.18
N ILE A 60 -18.25 31.11 -17.35
CA ILE A 60 -18.19 29.64 -17.32
C ILE A 60 -17.26 29.11 -18.41
N SER A 61 -17.40 29.59 -19.64
CA SER A 61 -16.53 29.20 -20.76
C SER A 61 -15.07 29.51 -20.46
N THR A 62 -14.79 30.67 -19.87
CA THR A 62 -13.42 31.05 -19.47
C THR A 62 -12.86 30.13 -18.41
N ILE A 63 -13.63 29.81 -17.35
CA ILE A 63 -13.22 28.89 -16.28
C ILE A 63 -12.95 27.51 -16.86
N ARG A 64 -13.86 27.00 -17.68
CA ARG A 64 -13.71 25.65 -18.27
C ARG A 64 -12.47 25.57 -19.14
N LYS A 65 -12.23 26.52 -20.04
CA LYS A 65 -11.06 26.59 -20.92
C LYS A 65 -9.76 26.72 -20.11
N LYS A 66 -9.77 27.55 -19.05
CA LYS A 66 -8.57 27.81 -18.28
C LYS A 66 -8.17 26.65 -17.39
N TYR A 67 -9.13 25.94 -16.78
CA TYR A 67 -8.84 24.97 -15.71
C TYR A 67 -9.23 23.51 -16.02
N LEU A 68 -10.27 23.29 -16.82
CA LEU A 68 -10.84 21.96 -17.02
C LEU A 68 -10.55 21.35 -18.40
N LEU A 69 -10.54 22.19 -19.44
CA LEU A 69 -10.48 21.72 -20.82
C LEU A 69 -9.27 22.28 -21.57
N HIS A 70 -8.73 21.45 -22.45
CA HIS A 70 -7.82 21.85 -23.53
C HIS A 70 -8.49 21.47 -24.87
N GLY A 71 -9.08 22.48 -25.56
CA GLY A 71 -10.01 22.22 -26.65
C GLY A 71 -11.27 21.51 -26.13
N GLU A 72 -11.58 20.36 -26.71
CA GLU A 72 -12.70 19.50 -26.28
C GLU A 72 -12.32 18.42 -25.27
N ARG A 73 -11.02 18.26 -24.98
CA ARG A 73 -10.51 17.23 -24.10
C ARG A 73 -10.29 17.76 -22.69
N SER A 74 -10.50 16.91 -21.68
CA SER A 74 -10.15 17.26 -20.31
C SER A 74 -8.64 17.43 -20.14
N LYS A 75 -8.21 18.43 -19.35
CA LYS A 75 -6.81 18.66 -19.01
C LYS A 75 -6.26 17.54 -18.13
N LEU A 76 -7.06 17.07 -17.18
CA LEU A 76 -6.70 15.95 -16.33
C LEU A 76 -7.02 14.65 -17.05
N ARG A 77 -5.99 13.80 -17.22
CA ARG A 77 -6.12 12.45 -17.80
C ARG A 77 -6.00 11.44 -16.69
N LEU A 78 -6.99 10.58 -16.53
CA LEU A 78 -7.05 9.51 -15.57
C LEU A 78 -6.77 8.15 -16.27
N ASN A 79 -6.71 7.07 -15.49
CA ASN A 79 -6.67 5.71 -16.01
C ASN A 79 -7.95 5.40 -16.84
N GLU A 80 -7.92 4.36 -17.65
CA GLU A 80 -9.00 4.08 -18.61
C GLU A 80 -10.40 4.02 -18.00
N LYS A 81 -10.56 3.36 -16.84
CA LYS A 81 -11.87 3.20 -16.18
C LYS A 81 -12.41 4.53 -15.65
N ASP A 82 -11.57 5.27 -14.96
CA ASP A 82 -11.92 6.56 -14.35
C ASP A 82 -12.05 7.67 -15.40
N ALA A 83 -11.27 7.59 -16.48
CA ALA A 83 -11.32 8.55 -17.59
C ALA A 83 -12.71 8.62 -18.24
N VAL A 84 -13.38 7.48 -18.44
CA VAL A 84 -14.71 7.43 -19.05
C VAL A 84 -15.71 8.25 -18.22
N ILE A 85 -15.77 7.96 -16.92
CA ILE A 85 -16.72 8.65 -16.02
C ILE A 85 -16.36 10.12 -15.86
N TYR A 86 -15.07 10.43 -15.65
CA TYR A 86 -14.59 11.79 -15.50
C TYR A 86 -14.88 12.65 -16.74
N ASN A 87 -14.62 12.15 -17.94
CA ASN A 87 -14.87 12.86 -19.18
C ASN A 87 -16.37 13.12 -19.37
N LYS A 88 -17.23 12.15 -19.08
CA LYS A 88 -18.70 12.36 -19.10
C LYS A 88 -19.12 13.46 -18.13
N ILE A 89 -18.60 13.46 -16.91
CA ILE A 89 -18.86 14.51 -15.92
C ILE A 89 -18.45 15.87 -16.47
N ILE A 90 -17.19 16.01 -16.90
CA ILE A 90 -16.65 17.31 -17.34
C ILE A 90 -17.38 17.82 -18.58
N ASN A 91 -17.78 16.94 -19.48
CA ASN A 91 -18.54 17.31 -20.69
C ASN A 91 -20.03 17.58 -20.43
N GLY A 92 -20.54 17.23 -19.22
CA GLY A 92 -21.94 17.37 -18.88
C GLY A 92 -22.82 16.31 -19.54
N GLU A 93 -22.25 15.15 -19.86
CA GLU A 93 -22.95 14.02 -20.45
C GLU A 93 -23.76 13.24 -19.40
N ARG A 94 -24.77 12.51 -19.86
CA ARG A 94 -25.64 11.75 -18.98
C ARG A 94 -24.93 10.48 -18.48
N LEU A 95 -24.90 10.30 -17.16
CA LEU A 95 -24.38 9.10 -16.52
C LEU A 95 -25.46 8.03 -16.35
N SER A 96 -25.10 6.78 -16.54
CA SER A 96 -25.94 5.62 -16.21
C SER A 96 -26.12 5.43 -14.70
N GLY A 97 -27.03 4.56 -14.29
CA GLY A 97 -27.27 4.27 -12.87
C GLY A 97 -26.02 3.74 -12.15
N HIS A 98 -25.26 2.87 -12.81
CA HIS A 98 -24.02 2.30 -12.27
C HIS A 98 -22.90 3.38 -12.18
N GLU A 99 -22.73 4.22 -13.19
CA GLU A 99 -21.73 5.30 -13.17
C GLU A 99 -21.98 6.35 -12.07
N LYS A 100 -23.25 6.52 -11.67
CA LYS A 100 -23.62 7.40 -10.54
C LYS A 100 -23.21 6.85 -9.16
N GLN A 101 -22.81 5.60 -9.07
CA GLN A 101 -22.25 5.01 -7.85
C GLN A 101 -20.73 5.24 -7.73
N SER A 102 -20.08 5.79 -8.76
CA SER A 102 -18.65 6.09 -8.73
C SER A 102 -18.31 7.11 -7.65
N ARG A 103 -17.13 6.94 -7.02
CA ARG A 103 -16.61 7.89 -6.02
C ARG A 103 -16.55 9.33 -6.56
N MET A 104 -16.23 9.50 -7.82
CA MET A 104 -16.16 10.81 -8.46
C MET A 104 -17.54 11.48 -8.54
N PHE A 105 -18.58 10.74 -8.92
CA PHE A 105 -19.92 11.29 -8.97
C PHE A 105 -20.47 11.58 -7.58
N VAL A 106 -20.22 10.70 -6.61
CA VAL A 106 -20.63 10.93 -5.20
C VAL A 106 -19.97 12.20 -4.67
N LEU A 107 -18.67 12.39 -4.91
CA LEU A 107 -17.95 13.59 -4.50
C LEU A 107 -18.51 14.86 -5.16
N LEU A 108 -18.73 14.83 -6.48
CA LEU A 108 -19.34 15.92 -7.22
C LEU A 108 -20.74 16.27 -6.67
N HIS A 109 -21.55 15.24 -6.41
CA HIS A 109 -22.90 15.42 -5.87
C HIS A 109 -22.87 16.06 -4.48
N ASN A 110 -21.94 15.66 -3.62
CA ASN A 110 -21.74 16.28 -2.30
C ASN A 110 -21.36 17.75 -2.41
N PHE A 111 -20.42 18.12 -3.28
CA PHE A 111 -20.11 19.53 -3.54
C PHE A 111 -21.34 20.32 -3.97
N TRP A 112 -22.13 19.73 -4.84
CA TRP A 112 -23.34 20.37 -5.36
C TRP A 112 -24.41 20.57 -4.27
N LEU A 113 -24.59 19.58 -3.39
CA LEU A 113 -25.49 19.68 -2.24
C LEU A 113 -25.01 20.75 -1.26
N GLN A 114 -23.74 20.81 -0.93
CA GLN A 114 -23.18 21.82 -0.03
C GLN A 114 -23.35 23.23 -0.58
N ILE A 115 -23.01 23.47 -1.86
CA ILE A 115 -23.19 24.77 -2.50
C ILE A 115 -24.65 25.23 -2.42
N LYS A 116 -25.59 24.30 -2.57
CA LYS A 116 -27.03 24.63 -2.52
C LYS A 116 -27.55 24.81 -1.09
N SER A 117 -27.21 23.90 -0.17
CA SER A 117 -27.74 23.90 1.20
C SER A 117 -27.28 25.12 1.98
N GLU A 118 -26.03 25.53 1.79
CA GLU A 118 -25.45 26.71 2.44
C GLU A 118 -25.73 28.00 1.69
N LYS A 119 -26.51 27.96 0.59
CA LYS A 119 -26.81 29.10 -0.31
C LYS A 119 -25.55 29.87 -0.76
N LEU A 120 -24.43 29.12 -0.86
CA LEU A 120 -23.18 29.73 -1.28
C LEU A 120 -23.25 30.28 -2.68
N GLN A 121 -22.82 31.53 -2.84
CA GLN A 121 -22.77 32.15 -4.16
C GLN A 121 -21.59 31.54 -4.94
N ALA A 122 -21.86 30.96 -6.12
CA ALA A 122 -20.85 30.39 -6.97
C ALA A 122 -19.67 31.35 -7.27
N ALA A 123 -19.95 32.66 -7.41
CA ALA A 123 -18.93 33.71 -7.58
C ALA A 123 -17.97 33.81 -6.39
N LYS A 124 -18.48 33.71 -5.15
CA LYS A 124 -17.66 33.75 -3.94
C LYS A 124 -16.77 32.49 -3.86
N ILE A 125 -17.33 31.29 -4.12
CA ILE A 125 -16.56 30.03 -4.14
C ILE A 125 -15.43 30.12 -5.16
N PHE A 126 -15.72 30.61 -6.39
CA PHE A 126 -14.70 30.73 -7.42
C PHE A 126 -13.60 31.73 -7.03
N THR A 127 -13.94 32.81 -6.33
CA THR A 127 -12.96 33.77 -5.81
C THR A 127 -12.08 33.11 -4.71
N MET A 128 -12.66 32.27 -3.86
CA MET A 128 -11.91 31.51 -2.87
C MET A 128 -10.99 30.45 -3.53
N LEU A 129 -11.48 29.76 -4.56
CA LEU A 129 -10.67 28.79 -5.31
C LEU A 129 -9.42 29.41 -5.96
N LYS A 130 -9.47 30.69 -6.34
CA LYS A 130 -8.28 31.41 -6.83
C LYS A 130 -7.21 31.66 -5.78
N LYS A 131 -7.53 31.53 -4.50
CA LYS A 131 -6.60 31.67 -3.38
C LYS A 131 -5.99 30.36 -2.93
N ILE A 132 -6.39 29.25 -3.56
CA ILE A 132 -5.78 27.95 -3.33
C ILE A 132 -4.40 27.95 -3.96
N GLU A 133 -3.43 27.60 -3.14
CA GLU A 133 -2.05 27.40 -3.53
C GLU A 133 -1.73 25.90 -3.49
N ILE A 134 -1.04 25.44 -4.51
CA ILE A 134 -0.50 24.09 -4.59
C ILE A 134 0.98 24.24 -4.95
N THR A 135 1.84 23.66 -4.15
CA THR A 135 3.26 23.61 -4.48
C THR A 135 3.53 22.42 -5.38
N LEU A 136 3.94 22.69 -6.63
CA LEU A 136 4.38 21.66 -7.55
C LEU A 136 5.85 21.34 -7.29
N VAL A 137 6.14 20.05 -7.05
CA VAL A 137 7.50 19.55 -6.90
C VAL A 137 7.80 18.66 -8.10
N GLU A 138 8.74 19.09 -8.91
CA GLU A 138 9.21 18.29 -10.03
C GLU A 138 10.14 17.18 -9.54
N THR A 139 9.94 15.96 -10.02
CA THR A 139 10.75 14.79 -9.68
C THR A 139 11.05 14.00 -10.95
N ASN A 140 12.24 13.40 -10.97
CA ASN A 140 12.60 12.42 -12.01
C ASN A 140 12.01 11.04 -11.74
N ASP A 141 11.44 10.83 -10.55
CA ASP A 141 10.78 9.58 -10.21
C ASP A 141 9.47 9.45 -10.99
N VAL A 142 9.31 8.33 -11.68
CA VAL A 142 8.11 8.04 -12.47
C VAL A 142 7.05 7.31 -11.67
N SER A 143 7.40 6.79 -10.49
CA SER A 143 6.49 6.07 -9.62
C SER A 143 6.32 6.76 -8.28
N LYS A 144 5.08 6.71 -7.76
CA LYS A 144 4.72 7.17 -6.42
C LYS A 144 5.54 6.46 -5.35
N ARG A 145 5.83 5.19 -5.56
CA ARG A 145 6.64 4.32 -4.71
C ARG A 145 8.03 4.89 -4.45
N ASN A 146 8.79 5.17 -5.51
CA ASN A 146 10.16 5.70 -5.41
C ASN A 146 10.18 7.07 -4.74
N LEU A 147 9.17 7.89 -5.04
CA LEU A 147 8.99 9.18 -4.41
C LEU A 147 8.77 9.06 -2.90
N TYR A 148 7.83 8.21 -2.48
CA TYR A 148 7.54 8.00 -1.05
C TYR A 148 8.72 7.42 -0.30
N TYR A 149 9.44 6.48 -0.90
CA TYR A 149 10.64 5.92 -0.30
C TYR A 149 11.69 7.00 0.00
N LYS A 150 11.96 7.90 -0.94
CA LYS A 150 12.94 8.98 -0.78
C LYS A 150 12.50 10.08 0.21
N LEU A 151 11.20 10.34 0.30
CA LEU A 151 10.67 11.43 1.14
C LEU A 151 10.37 11.03 2.57
N ASN A 152 10.27 9.76 2.87
CA ASN A 152 9.71 9.27 4.10
C ASN A 152 10.63 8.40 4.95
N GLU A 153 11.92 8.71 4.98
CA GLU A 153 12.80 8.18 6.03
C GLU A 153 12.25 8.46 7.47
N SER A 154 11.20 9.28 7.61
CA SER A 154 10.71 9.77 8.90
C SER A 154 9.20 9.68 9.17
N LYS A 155 8.36 9.09 8.30
CA LYS A 155 6.90 9.03 8.52
C LYS A 155 6.33 7.62 8.35
N ASN A 156 5.35 7.27 9.22
CA ASN A 156 4.57 6.02 9.20
C ASN A 156 3.82 5.83 7.87
N ILE A 157 4.53 5.37 6.84
CA ILE A 157 3.89 4.87 5.62
C ILE A 157 3.60 3.40 5.84
N ASN A 158 2.42 2.98 5.41
CA ASN A 158 2.11 1.56 5.35
C ASN A 158 3.03 0.91 4.31
N GLN A 159 4.05 0.21 4.78
CA GLN A 159 5.04 -0.44 3.92
C GLN A 159 4.42 -1.55 3.07
N LEU A 160 3.30 -2.14 3.53
CA LEU A 160 2.57 -3.15 2.78
C LEU A 160 1.85 -2.58 1.55
N ASP A 161 1.35 -1.33 1.64
CA ASP A 161 0.79 -0.64 0.48
C ASP A 161 1.86 -0.41 -0.60
N LEU A 162 3.09 -0.04 -0.18
CA LEU A 162 4.20 0.12 -1.11
C LEU A 162 4.60 -1.20 -1.78
N ILE A 163 4.55 -2.32 -1.05
CA ILE A 163 4.77 -3.66 -1.61
C ILE A 163 3.68 -4.01 -2.62
N THR A 164 2.43 -3.72 -2.29
CA THR A 164 1.29 -3.97 -3.19
C THR A 164 1.40 -3.14 -4.47
N ASP A 165 1.75 -1.85 -4.36
CA ASP A 165 1.98 -0.98 -5.52
C ASP A 165 3.14 -1.49 -6.39
N TYR A 166 4.23 -1.98 -5.76
CA TYR A 166 5.35 -2.58 -6.50
C TYR A 166 4.93 -3.79 -7.32
N LEU A 167 4.19 -4.70 -6.71
CA LEU A 167 3.72 -5.90 -7.39
C LEU A 167 2.69 -5.59 -8.48
N ALA A 168 1.88 -4.55 -8.31
CA ALA A 168 0.98 -4.06 -9.34
C ALA A 168 1.72 -3.50 -10.55
N GLU A 169 2.83 -2.78 -10.35
CA GLU A 169 3.66 -2.25 -11.45
C GLU A 169 4.26 -3.36 -12.34
N ILE A 170 4.58 -4.52 -11.75
CA ILE A 170 5.10 -5.69 -12.48
C ILE A 170 4.02 -6.72 -12.86
N GLY A 171 2.72 -6.38 -12.67
CA GLY A 171 1.59 -7.19 -13.10
C GLY A 171 1.21 -8.36 -12.19
N LEU A 172 1.71 -8.41 -10.95
CA LEU A 172 1.49 -9.49 -9.97
C LEU A 172 0.51 -9.12 -8.84
N GLU A 173 -0.31 -8.07 -9.00
CA GLU A 173 -1.26 -7.60 -7.98
C GLU A 173 -2.29 -8.67 -7.59
N ASN A 174 -2.83 -9.39 -8.58
CA ASN A 174 -3.87 -10.38 -8.35
C ASN A 174 -3.33 -11.60 -7.58
N GLU A 175 -2.15 -12.07 -7.96
CA GLU A 175 -1.46 -13.19 -7.30
C GLU A 175 -1.13 -12.84 -5.85
N TRP A 176 -0.61 -11.62 -5.63
CA TRP A 176 -0.34 -11.11 -4.29
C TRP A 176 -1.60 -11.00 -3.44
N LYS A 177 -2.67 -10.45 -4.01
CA LYS A 177 -3.96 -10.37 -3.33
C LYS A 177 -4.48 -11.76 -2.94
N ASN A 178 -4.38 -12.74 -3.84
CA ASN A 178 -4.79 -14.12 -3.56
C ASN A 178 -3.99 -14.73 -2.40
N ILE A 179 -2.69 -14.45 -2.30
CA ILE A 179 -1.86 -14.92 -1.18
C ILE A 179 -2.34 -14.29 0.12
N LYS A 180 -2.54 -12.95 0.15
CA LYS A 180 -3.01 -12.24 1.34
C LYS A 180 -4.36 -12.77 1.80
N ASP A 181 -5.35 -12.76 0.93
CA ASP A 181 -6.74 -13.11 1.26
C ASP A 181 -6.90 -14.57 1.70
N LYS A 182 -6.03 -15.47 1.23
CA LYS A 182 -6.14 -16.91 1.53
C LYS A 182 -5.44 -17.33 2.81
N TYR A 183 -4.30 -16.72 3.15
CA TYR A 183 -3.43 -17.22 4.21
C TYR A 183 -3.33 -16.30 5.42
N PHE A 184 -3.86 -15.08 5.37
CA PHE A 184 -3.74 -14.10 6.46
C PHE A 184 -5.09 -13.45 6.76
N LEU A 185 -5.35 -13.15 8.02
CA LEU A 185 -6.59 -12.52 8.47
C LEU A 185 -6.59 -11.00 8.28
N ASN A 186 -5.41 -10.39 8.31
CA ASN A 186 -5.23 -8.94 8.25
C ASN A 186 -3.80 -8.57 7.79
N ASP A 187 -3.59 -7.29 7.52
CA ASP A 187 -2.31 -6.75 7.06
C ASP A 187 -1.19 -6.86 8.10
N ASP A 188 -1.52 -6.87 9.40
CA ASP A 188 -0.51 -7.04 10.46
C ASP A 188 0.11 -8.45 10.41
N GLU A 189 -0.70 -9.49 10.17
CA GLU A 189 -0.21 -10.86 9.99
C GLU A 189 0.68 -10.98 8.75
N VAL A 190 0.33 -10.30 7.65
CA VAL A 190 1.17 -10.25 6.45
C VAL A 190 2.52 -9.59 6.76
N CYS A 191 2.53 -8.50 7.50
CA CYS A 191 3.77 -7.82 7.89
C CYS A 191 4.65 -8.72 8.78
N VAL A 192 4.07 -9.45 9.73
CA VAL A 192 4.81 -10.39 10.58
C VAL A 192 5.37 -11.54 9.75
N PHE A 193 4.56 -12.15 8.86
CA PHE A 193 5.04 -13.16 7.93
C PHE A 193 6.21 -12.67 7.08
N LEU A 194 6.09 -11.49 6.46
CA LEU A 194 7.16 -10.95 5.62
C LEU A 194 8.45 -10.70 6.40
N LYS A 195 8.35 -10.21 7.64
CA LYS A 195 9.52 -10.08 8.52
C LYS A 195 10.20 -11.41 8.76
N ASP A 196 9.43 -12.42 9.17
CA ASP A 196 9.95 -13.76 9.44
C ASP A 196 10.55 -14.40 8.19
N PHE A 197 9.87 -14.25 7.04
CA PHE A 197 10.37 -14.71 5.74
C PHE A 197 11.71 -14.06 5.38
N PHE A 198 11.85 -12.73 5.54
CA PHE A 198 13.12 -12.07 5.21
C PHE A 198 14.22 -12.32 6.22
N ILE A 199 13.90 -12.56 7.49
CA ILE A 199 14.87 -13.02 8.48
C ILE A 199 15.53 -14.31 7.98
N THR A 200 14.77 -15.27 7.42
CA THR A 200 15.34 -16.51 6.86
C THR A 200 16.19 -16.25 5.62
N LYS A 201 15.79 -15.33 4.74
CA LYS A 201 16.46 -15.10 3.43
C LYS A 201 17.69 -14.21 3.53
N PHE A 202 17.77 -13.31 4.52
CA PHE A 202 18.91 -12.39 4.72
C PHE A 202 19.87 -12.81 5.83
N ASN A 203 19.86 -14.08 6.22
CA ASN A 203 20.82 -14.64 7.19
C ASN A 203 20.89 -13.85 8.50
N TYR A 204 19.73 -13.55 9.10
CA TYR A 204 19.45 -13.03 10.46
C TYR A 204 20.18 -11.72 10.86
N LYS A 205 21.44 -11.53 10.41
CA LYS A 205 22.30 -10.41 10.85
C LYS A 205 22.12 -9.11 10.03
N LYS A 206 21.49 -9.19 8.86
CA LYS A 206 21.36 -8.05 7.90
C LYS A 206 19.96 -7.54 7.71
N PHE A 207 18.95 -8.22 8.28
CA PHE A 207 17.57 -7.81 8.12
C PHE A 207 17.25 -6.65 9.07
N ASN A 208 16.74 -5.54 8.49
CA ASN A 208 16.21 -4.43 9.25
C ASN A 208 14.68 -4.44 9.15
N SER A 209 14.02 -4.84 10.23
CA SER A 209 12.56 -4.94 10.32
C SER A 209 11.81 -3.62 10.06
N ASP A 210 12.47 -2.47 10.30
CA ASP A 210 11.88 -1.16 10.12
C ASP A 210 11.82 -0.74 8.63
N ARG A 211 12.49 -1.50 7.76
CA ARG A 211 12.56 -1.26 6.31
C ARG A 211 12.03 -2.46 5.51
N LEU A 212 10.82 -2.89 5.84
CA LEU A 212 10.21 -4.07 5.23
C LEU A 212 10.09 -3.96 3.70
N TYR A 213 9.64 -2.80 3.19
CA TYR A 213 9.53 -2.53 1.77
C TYR A 213 10.88 -2.59 1.04
N GLU A 214 11.92 -1.97 1.62
CA GLU A 214 13.27 -2.01 1.05
C GLU A 214 13.81 -3.44 0.98
N SER A 215 13.59 -4.21 2.03
CA SER A 215 13.96 -5.63 2.08
C SER A 215 13.23 -6.45 1.03
N PHE A 216 11.93 -6.16 0.82
CA PHE A 216 11.12 -6.80 -0.20
C PHE A 216 11.66 -6.53 -1.62
N VAL A 217 11.87 -5.25 -1.96
CA VAL A 217 12.38 -4.85 -3.27
C VAL A 217 13.77 -5.45 -3.52
N ASN A 218 14.67 -5.35 -2.54
CA ASN A 218 16.02 -5.88 -2.67
C ASN A 218 16.02 -7.41 -2.90
N TYR A 219 15.14 -8.14 -2.19
CA TYR A 219 14.97 -9.57 -2.41
C TYR A 219 14.45 -9.86 -3.82
N PHE A 220 13.38 -9.18 -4.25
CA PHE A 220 12.79 -9.35 -5.57
C PHE A 220 13.79 -9.04 -6.68
N GLU A 221 14.43 -7.87 -6.67
CA GLU A 221 15.39 -7.44 -7.68
C GLU A 221 16.63 -8.35 -7.73
N THR A 222 17.05 -8.88 -6.59
CA THR A 222 18.15 -9.87 -6.54
C THR A 222 17.72 -11.18 -7.19
N MET A 223 16.53 -11.68 -6.87
CA MET A 223 16.03 -12.94 -7.39
C MET A 223 15.67 -12.88 -8.87
N MET A 224 15.18 -11.74 -9.37
CA MET A 224 14.88 -11.50 -10.80
C MET A 224 16.10 -11.67 -11.72
N GLN A 225 17.30 -11.61 -11.17
CA GLN A 225 18.53 -11.92 -11.92
C GLN A 225 18.66 -13.42 -12.26
N TYR A 226 17.91 -14.28 -11.59
CA TYR A 226 18.04 -15.74 -11.69
C TYR A 226 16.76 -16.45 -12.10
N ILE A 227 15.59 -15.91 -11.73
CA ILE A 227 14.28 -16.52 -11.96
C ILE A 227 13.21 -15.47 -12.30
N PRO A 228 12.14 -15.84 -13.05
CA PRO A 228 11.04 -14.94 -13.37
C PRO A 228 10.28 -14.45 -12.12
N GLU A 229 9.63 -13.29 -12.24
CA GLU A 229 8.91 -12.61 -11.15
C GLU A 229 7.76 -13.45 -10.56
N ASP A 230 7.03 -14.14 -11.40
CA ASP A 230 5.94 -15.05 -11.01
C ASP A 230 6.45 -16.24 -10.19
N GLU A 231 7.62 -16.77 -10.54
CA GLU A 231 8.26 -17.85 -9.79
C GLU A 231 8.75 -17.37 -8.41
N ILE A 232 9.24 -16.12 -8.30
CA ILE A 232 9.61 -15.53 -7.00
C ILE A 232 8.39 -15.47 -6.08
N LEU A 233 7.27 -14.97 -6.61
CA LEU A 233 6.03 -14.84 -5.85
C LEU A 233 5.45 -16.22 -5.49
N ARG A 234 5.57 -17.20 -6.39
CA ARG A 234 5.17 -18.59 -6.14
C ARG A 234 5.96 -19.23 -4.97
N ARG A 235 7.26 -18.99 -4.90
CA ARG A 235 8.10 -19.46 -3.76
C ARG A 235 7.70 -18.75 -2.46
N MET A 236 7.40 -17.47 -2.52
CA MET A 236 6.87 -16.74 -1.37
C MET A 236 5.52 -17.30 -0.92
N GLN A 237 4.64 -17.66 -1.87
CA GLN A 237 3.36 -18.32 -1.58
C GLN A 237 3.56 -19.67 -0.87
N GLN A 238 4.54 -20.48 -1.28
CA GLN A 238 4.87 -21.74 -0.61
C GLN A 238 5.27 -21.49 0.86
N SER A 239 6.11 -20.49 1.10
CA SER A 239 6.46 -20.10 2.47
C SER A 239 5.25 -19.59 3.27
N ALA A 240 4.32 -18.86 2.62
CA ALA A 240 3.08 -18.41 3.26
C ALA A 240 2.18 -19.58 3.68
N ILE A 241 2.11 -20.65 2.86
CA ILE A 241 1.39 -21.90 3.21
C ILE A 241 2.00 -22.54 4.46
N LEU A 242 3.31 -22.67 4.49
CA LEU A 242 4.01 -23.26 5.65
C LEU A 242 3.79 -22.40 6.91
N TYR A 243 3.87 -21.07 6.76
CA TYR A 243 3.64 -20.12 7.85
C TYR A 243 2.19 -20.19 8.38
N TYR A 244 1.22 -20.30 7.48
CA TYR A 244 -0.18 -20.51 7.84
C TYR A 244 -0.36 -21.79 8.68
N ASN A 245 0.30 -22.90 8.32
CA ASN A 245 0.26 -24.14 9.07
C ASN A 245 0.87 -23.98 10.48
N ILE A 246 1.98 -23.24 10.59
CA ILE A 246 2.62 -22.92 11.89
C ILE A 246 1.68 -22.15 12.80
N ILE A 247 1.09 -21.06 12.30
CA ILE A 247 0.21 -20.19 13.11
C ILE A 247 -1.06 -20.93 13.55
N ASN A 248 -1.67 -21.70 12.63
CA ASN A 248 -2.94 -22.38 12.87
C ASN A 248 -2.75 -23.80 13.45
N VAL A 249 -1.50 -24.22 13.66
CA VAL A 249 -1.18 -25.58 14.14
C VAL A 249 -1.83 -26.65 13.26
N ASN A 250 -1.75 -26.45 11.94
CA ASN A 250 -2.38 -27.29 10.94
C ASN A 250 -1.41 -28.39 10.46
N PHE A 251 -1.32 -29.48 11.20
CA PHE A 251 -0.44 -30.62 10.93
C PHE A 251 -1.21 -31.93 11.10
N ASP A 252 -0.89 -32.94 10.30
CA ASP A 252 -1.50 -34.27 10.40
C ASP A 252 -0.87 -35.08 11.55
N ASN A 253 0.42 -34.90 11.81
CA ASN A 253 1.14 -35.60 12.85
C ASN A 253 0.85 -34.99 14.23
N ASP A 254 0.32 -35.81 15.16
CA ASP A 254 -0.08 -35.38 16.50
C ASP A 254 1.12 -34.93 17.37
N GLU A 255 2.30 -35.45 17.16
CA GLU A 255 3.52 -35.08 17.91
C GLU A 255 4.01 -33.70 17.50
N ILE A 256 4.03 -33.43 16.18
CA ILE A 256 4.32 -32.09 15.64
C ILE A 256 3.29 -31.09 16.16
N LYS A 257 2.00 -31.47 16.10
CA LYS A 257 0.90 -30.62 16.58
C LYS A 257 1.06 -30.26 18.06
N ALA A 258 1.38 -31.26 18.90
CA ALA A 258 1.60 -31.05 20.33
C ALA A 258 2.80 -30.13 20.58
N ALA A 259 3.90 -30.29 19.84
CA ALA A 259 5.06 -29.43 19.94
C ALA A 259 4.72 -27.96 19.63
N PHE A 260 4.00 -27.69 18.55
CA PHE A 260 3.58 -26.33 18.19
C PHE A 260 2.63 -25.70 19.22
N ILE A 261 1.67 -26.45 19.75
CA ILE A 261 0.80 -25.98 20.83
C ILE A 261 1.62 -25.54 22.04
N ASN A 262 2.63 -26.34 22.41
CA ASN A 262 3.48 -26.05 23.55
C ASN A 262 4.43 -24.87 23.28
N ILE A 263 5.01 -24.74 22.09
CA ILE A 263 5.82 -23.58 21.67
C ILE A 263 4.98 -22.30 21.76
N LYS A 264 3.74 -22.33 21.25
CA LYS A 264 2.81 -21.20 21.30
C LYS A 264 2.48 -20.81 22.74
N LYS A 265 2.21 -21.79 23.62
CA LYS A 265 1.96 -21.55 25.05
C LYS A 265 3.18 -21.00 25.79
N ALA A 266 4.38 -21.35 25.36
CA ALA A 266 5.64 -20.84 25.93
C ALA A 266 6.03 -19.44 25.40
N GLY A 267 5.19 -18.81 24.56
CA GLY A 267 5.47 -17.48 23.99
C GLY A 267 6.54 -17.50 22.90
N GLY A 268 6.62 -18.59 22.14
CA GLY A 268 7.69 -18.84 21.17
C GLY A 268 7.50 -18.21 19.78
N GLN A 269 6.68 -17.15 19.62
CA GLN A 269 6.45 -16.51 18.32
C GLN A 269 7.73 -15.95 17.69
N ASP A 270 8.68 -15.54 18.50
CA ASP A 270 9.99 -15.06 18.06
C ASP A 270 10.87 -16.15 17.41
N THR A 271 10.50 -17.43 17.56
CA THR A 271 11.18 -18.56 16.93
C THR A 271 10.60 -18.94 15.56
N TYR A 272 9.47 -18.32 15.13
CA TYR A 272 8.75 -18.74 13.93
C TYR A 272 9.55 -18.54 12.64
N ALA A 273 10.40 -17.53 12.56
CA ALA A 273 11.30 -17.35 11.43
C ALA A 273 12.21 -18.58 11.23
N TYR A 274 12.83 -19.06 12.32
CA TYR A 274 13.68 -20.22 12.27
C TYR A 274 12.88 -21.51 11.98
N ILE A 275 11.75 -21.68 12.62
CA ILE A 275 10.85 -22.82 12.40
C ILE A 275 10.38 -22.86 10.94
N LEU A 276 10.10 -21.71 10.32
CA LEU A 276 9.71 -21.63 8.91
C LEU A 276 10.80 -22.18 7.99
N ASP A 277 12.06 -21.85 8.27
CA ASP A 277 13.20 -22.33 7.48
C ASP A 277 13.37 -23.85 7.59
N VAL A 278 13.33 -24.35 8.82
CA VAL A 278 13.42 -25.80 9.10
C VAL A 278 12.21 -26.58 8.54
N TYR A 279 11.02 -25.98 8.61
CA TYR A 279 9.81 -26.59 8.04
C TYR A 279 9.86 -26.63 6.52
N ASP A 280 10.45 -25.62 5.86
CA ASP A 280 10.71 -25.64 4.42
C ASP A 280 11.63 -26.81 4.04
N ASP A 281 12.70 -27.06 4.82
CA ASP A 281 13.58 -28.23 4.63
C ASP A 281 12.85 -29.55 4.85
N PHE A 282 12.03 -29.66 5.88
CA PHE A 282 11.19 -30.81 6.12
C PHE A 282 10.21 -31.07 4.97
N SER A 283 9.52 -30.03 4.50
CA SER A 283 8.56 -30.12 3.40
C SER A 283 9.17 -30.58 2.08
N LYS A 284 10.48 -30.35 1.89
CA LYS A 284 11.27 -30.76 0.72
C LYS A 284 11.97 -32.12 0.92
N ASN A 285 11.75 -32.79 2.05
CA ASN A 285 12.42 -34.01 2.46
C ASN A 285 13.95 -33.88 2.60
N ASN A 286 14.47 -32.69 2.88
CA ASN A 286 15.87 -32.45 3.17
C ASN A 286 16.22 -32.96 4.59
N ILE A 287 15.24 -32.96 5.51
CA ILE A 287 15.35 -33.53 6.83
C ILE A 287 14.21 -34.53 7.09
N SER A 288 14.42 -35.48 7.96
CA SER A 288 13.41 -36.47 8.33
C SER A 288 12.37 -35.89 9.31
N GLU A 289 11.21 -36.52 9.40
CA GLU A 289 10.16 -36.14 10.36
C GLU A 289 10.69 -36.22 11.80
N SER A 290 11.46 -37.27 12.13
CA SER A 290 12.06 -37.40 13.44
C SER A 290 13.05 -36.29 13.78
N THR A 291 13.84 -35.85 12.81
CA THR A 291 14.75 -34.70 12.98
C THR A 291 13.95 -33.38 13.17
N PHE A 292 12.87 -33.18 12.42
CA PHE A 292 12.01 -32.02 12.59
C PHE A 292 11.38 -31.95 13.98
N ILE A 293 10.86 -33.08 14.49
CA ILE A 293 10.30 -33.21 15.85
C ILE A 293 11.36 -32.90 16.90
N GLU A 294 12.57 -33.43 16.73
CA GLU A 294 13.69 -33.22 17.67
C GLU A 294 14.08 -31.73 17.75
N ILE A 295 14.10 -31.04 16.61
CA ILE A 295 14.34 -29.58 16.53
C ILE A 295 13.24 -28.80 17.28
N LEU A 296 11.97 -29.14 17.06
CA LEU A 296 10.84 -28.48 17.74
C LEU A 296 10.91 -28.67 19.26
N ASN A 297 11.26 -29.88 19.71
CA ASN A 297 11.46 -30.21 21.14
C ASN A 297 12.62 -29.41 21.74
N THR A 298 13.73 -29.27 21.00
CA THR A 298 14.89 -28.47 21.43
C THR A 298 14.53 -26.99 21.59
N ILE A 299 13.75 -26.45 20.65
CA ILE A 299 13.22 -25.09 20.73
C ILE A 299 12.33 -24.95 21.99
N LEU A 300 11.44 -25.90 22.22
CA LEU A 300 10.56 -25.88 23.37
C LEU A 300 11.34 -25.92 24.71
N GLU A 301 12.39 -26.74 24.80
CA GLU A 301 13.27 -26.82 25.96
C GLU A 301 13.98 -25.47 26.19
N TYR A 302 14.52 -24.85 25.14
CA TYR A 302 15.09 -23.51 25.21
C TYR A 302 14.10 -22.46 25.75
N LEU A 303 12.87 -22.46 25.23
CA LEU A 303 11.84 -21.52 25.68
C LEU A 303 11.46 -21.70 27.14
N ARG A 304 11.40 -22.95 27.62
CA ARG A 304 11.17 -23.28 29.05
C ARG A 304 12.30 -22.78 29.93
N ASN A 305 13.54 -22.98 29.52
CA ASN A 305 14.73 -22.56 30.27
C ASN A 305 14.83 -21.01 30.30
N ARG A 306 14.53 -20.33 29.17
CA ARG A 306 14.47 -18.87 29.09
C ARG A 306 13.47 -18.30 30.11
N ASN A 307 12.28 -18.87 30.17
CA ASN A 307 11.22 -18.40 31.03
C ASN A 307 11.48 -18.65 32.53
N GLN A 308 12.36 -19.64 32.90
CA GLN A 308 12.67 -19.96 34.29
C GLN A 308 13.86 -19.17 34.85
N ASN A 309 14.81 -18.77 34.01
CA ASN A 309 16.12 -18.30 34.48
C ASN A 309 16.39 -16.81 34.29
N ASP A 310 15.46 -15.99 33.79
CA ASP A 310 15.73 -14.59 33.43
C ASP A 310 17.00 -14.40 32.56
N SER A 311 17.54 -15.50 32.02
CA SER A 311 18.75 -15.50 31.22
C SER A 311 18.41 -15.08 29.80
N ASN A 312 18.82 -13.87 29.42
CA ASN A 312 18.83 -13.35 28.07
C ASN A 312 19.83 -14.13 27.15
N ILE A 313 19.69 -15.45 27.05
CA ILE A 313 20.33 -16.18 25.97
C ILE A 313 19.64 -15.71 24.69
N GLY A 314 20.34 -14.97 23.86
CA GLY A 314 19.76 -14.34 22.69
C GLY A 314 19.33 -15.40 21.68
N PHE A 315 18.28 -15.14 20.92
CA PHE A 315 17.80 -16.01 19.83
C PHE A 315 18.92 -16.41 18.85
N ASN A 316 19.92 -15.56 18.63
CA ASN A 316 21.09 -15.85 17.82
C ASN A 316 21.97 -16.99 18.37
N GLU A 317 22.02 -17.15 19.67
CA GLU A 317 22.76 -18.26 20.30
C GLU A 317 22.03 -19.59 20.14
N LEU A 318 20.68 -19.55 20.23
CA LEU A 318 19.86 -20.70 19.89
C LEU A 318 20.07 -21.15 18.45
N ILE A 319 20.05 -20.23 17.49
CA ILE A 319 20.28 -20.54 16.07
C ILE A 319 21.67 -21.14 15.86
N GLN A 320 22.71 -20.62 16.51
CA GLN A 320 24.05 -21.17 16.40
C GLN A 320 24.11 -22.61 16.96
N TYR A 321 23.43 -22.85 18.08
CA TYR A 321 23.33 -24.19 18.67
C TYR A 321 22.59 -25.15 17.73
N LEU A 322 21.43 -24.77 17.21
CA LEU A 322 20.62 -25.60 16.32
C LEU A 322 21.28 -25.84 14.95
N ASN A 323 21.98 -24.87 14.39
CA ASN A 323 22.76 -25.05 13.17
C ASN A 323 23.95 -26.02 13.40
N ALA A 324 24.62 -25.93 14.53
CA ALA A 324 25.64 -26.92 14.90
C ALA A 324 25.05 -28.33 15.04
N PHE A 325 23.85 -28.46 15.58
CA PHE A 325 23.13 -29.71 15.72
C PHE A 325 22.76 -30.35 14.37
N ILE A 326 22.27 -29.57 13.41
CA ILE A 326 21.89 -30.01 12.05
C ILE A 326 23.15 -30.44 11.26
N THR A 327 24.26 -29.69 11.39
CA THR A 327 25.50 -29.98 10.65
C THR A 327 26.26 -31.19 11.21
N CYS A 328 25.98 -31.64 12.42
CA CYS A 328 26.59 -32.83 13.03
C CYS A 328 25.84 -34.16 12.74
N LYS A 329 24.68 -34.07 12.04
CA LYS A 329 23.89 -35.23 11.58
C LYS A 329 23.91 -35.36 10.07
#